data_730d7c623c0debe35c13ec7ccbb8315b
#
_entry.id   730d7c623c0debe35c13ec7ccbb8315b
#
_cell.length_a   1.000
_cell.length_b   1.000
_cell.length_c   1.000
_cell.angle_alpha   90.00
_cell.angle_beta   90.00
_cell.angle_gamma   90.00
#
_symmetry.space_group_name_H-M   'P 1'
#
loop_
_entity.id
_entity.type
_entity.pdbx_description
1 polymer ?
#
loop_
_entity_poly.entity_id
_entity_poly.type
_entity_poly.pdbx_seq_one_letter_code
_entity_poly.pdbx_strand_id
1 'polypeptide(L)'
;METVTRPLGTVAQLLEELGHEISYAYDDLIFVNENDFLLQFSNTGHVLNLFFNKSCTKQSADHIEQSVIPAADKMGLSIVTKGLYSVTGDEDEQLRIEFFNN
;
A
#
# COMPACT_ATOMS: atom_id res chain seq x y z
N MET A 1 4.39 -28.24 1.38
CA MET A 1 4.22 -27.06 0.50
C MET A 1 4.09 -25.82 1.35
N GLU A 2 4.96 -24.87 1.13
CA GLU A 2 4.91 -23.65 1.88
C GLU A 2 4.05 -22.62 1.18
N THR A 3 3.08 -22.10 1.90
CA THR A 3 2.32 -20.96 1.43
C THR A 3 2.95 -19.70 1.97
N VAL A 4 3.18 -18.74 1.11
CA VAL A 4 3.68 -17.43 1.55
C VAL A 4 2.62 -16.81 2.44
N THR A 5 2.96 -16.60 3.70
CA THR A 5 2.05 -15.96 4.64
C THR A 5 2.13 -14.45 4.45
N ARG A 6 1.00 -13.86 4.10
CA ARG A 6 0.91 -12.40 3.99
C ARG A 6 0.57 -11.83 5.36
N PRO A 7 1.41 -10.96 5.92
CA PRO A 7 1.20 -10.46 7.28
C PRO A 7 0.16 -9.32 7.30
N LEU A 8 -1.05 -9.63 6.87
CA LEU A 8 -2.11 -8.62 6.78
C LEU A 8 -2.44 -8.03 8.15
N GLY A 9 -2.47 -8.85 9.19
CA GLY A 9 -2.73 -8.36 10.54
C GLY A 9 -1.67 -7.39 11.03
N THR A 10 -0.40 -7.68 10.73
CA THR A 10 0.70 -6.81 11.10
C THR A 10 0.62 -5.48 10.35
N VAL A 11 0.31 -5.54 9.06
CA VAL A 11 0.15 -4.34 8.24
C VAL A 11 -1.02 -3.50 8.74
N ALA A 12 -2.14 -4.14 9.08
CA ALA A 12 -3.31 -3.44 9.60
C ALA A 12 -2.97 -2.73 10.91
N GLN A 13 -2.23 -3.40 11.80
CA GLN A 13 -1.82 -2.81 13.06
C GLN A 13 -0.90 -1.61 12.83
N LEU A 14 0.05 -1.74 11.91
CA LEU A 14 0.96 -0.67 11.56
C LEU A 14 0.19 0.58 11.10
N LEU A 15 -0.73 0.39 10.17
CA LEU A 15 -1.49 1.51 9.62
C LEU A 15 -2.39 2.15 10.67
N GLU A 16 -3.02 1.33 11.51
CA GLU A 16 -3.87 1.83 12.58
C GLU A 16 -3.08 2.68 13.58
N GLU A 17 -1.88 2.23 13.95
CA GLU A 17 -1.03 2.97 14.88
C GLU A 17 -0.60 4.32 14.32
N LEU A 18 -0.50 4.43 13.00
CA LEU A 18 -0.11 5.66 12.33
C LEU A 18 -1.31 6.54 11.97
N GLY A 19 -2.52 6.11 12.33
CA GLY A 19 -3.72 6.87 12.04
C GLY A 19 -4.24 6.71 10.63
N HIS A 20 -3.80 5.68 9.92
CA HIS A 20 -4.29 5.37 8.58
C HIS A 20 -5.36 4.30 8.65
N GLU A 21 -6.29 4.35 7.71
CA GLU A 21 -7.39 3.40 7.66
C GLU A 21 -7.31 2.58 6.36
N ILE A 22 -7.42 1.26 6.50
CA ILE A 22 -7.52 0.39 5.34
C ILE A 22 -8.93 0.52 4.79
N SER A 23 -9.04 1.04 3.58
CA SER A 23 -10.33 1.21 2.93
C SER A 23 -10.77 -0.05 2.20
N TYR A 24 -9.81 -0.78 1.66
CA TYR A 24 -10.13 -1.93 0.83
C TYR A 24 -8.91 -2.83 0.71
N ALA A 25 -9.12 -4.12 0.82
CA ALA A 25 -8.08 -5.11 0.60
C ALA A 25 -8.55 -6.06 -0.49
N TYR A 26 -7.75 -6.24 -1.52
CA TYR A 26 -8.10 -7.08 -2.65
C TYR A 26 -6.86 -7.81 -3.16
N ASP A 27 -6.90 -9.15 -3.10
CA ASP A 27 -5.81 -10.00 -3.54
C ASP A 27 -4.51 -9.62 -2.83
N ASP A 28 -3.50 -9.14 -3.54
CA ASP A 28 -2.23 -8.72 -2.95
C ASP A 28 -2.14 -7.22 -2.67
N LEU A 29 -3.27 -6.52 -2.79
CA LEU A 29 -3.31 -5.05 -2.66
C LEU A 29 -4.06 -4.61 -1.42
N ILE A 30 -3.53 -3.59 -0.77
CA ILE A 30 -4.19 -2.93 0.37
C ILE A 30 -4.29 -1.44 0.05
N PHE A 31 -5.52 -0.95 -0.09
CA PHE A 31 -5.78 0.46 -0.36
C PHE A 31 -5.95 1.19 0.97
N VAL A 32 -5.28 2.30 1.13
CA VAL A 32 -5.23 3.03 2.40
C VAL A 32 -5.82 4.43 2.24
N ASN A 33 -6.60 4.85 3.22
CA ASN A 33 -7.26 6.16 3.25
C ASN A 33 -7.99 6.46 1.94
N GLU A 34 -8.79 5.51 1.52
CA GLU A 34 -9.48 5.52 0.24
C GLU A 34 -8.48 5.44 -0.91
N ASN A 35 -7.95 6.56 -1.40
CA ASN A 35 -7.06 6.55 -2.55
C ASN A 35 -5.78 7.33 -2.31
N ASP A 36 -5.28 7.37 -1.07
CA ASP A 36 -4.02 8.07 -0.80
C ASP A 36 -2.81 7.26 -1.28
N PHE A 37 -2.76 6.01 -0.86
CA PHE A 37 -1.69 5.12 -1.30
C PHE A 37 -2.15 3.67 -1.18
N LEU A 38 -1.39 2.77 -1.80
CA LEU A 38 -1.64 1.35 -1.64
C LEU A 38 -0.34 0.61 -1.38
N LEU A 39 -0.48 -0.52 -0.70
CA LEU A 39 0.62 -1.43 -0.46
C LEU A 39 0.33 -2.73 -1.19
N GLN A 40 1.36 -3.27 -1.83
CA GLN A 40 1.25 -4.53 -2.53
C GLN A 40 2.18 -5.54 -1.90
N PHE A 41 1.63 -6.70 -1.53
CA PHE A 41 2.47 -7.78 -1.02
C PHE A 41 3.34 -8.33 -2.15
N SER A 42 4.62 -8.50 -1.85
CA SER A 42 5.53 -9.10 -2.81
C SER A 42 5.59 -10.61 -2.61
N ASN A 43 6.43 -11.28 -3.40
CA ASN A 43 6.62 -12.73 -3.27
C ASN A 43 7.28 -13.12 -1.95
N THR A 44 7.98 -12.19 -1.32
CA THR A 44 8.52 -12.38 0.02
C THR A 44 7.57 -11.71 1.00
N GLY A 45 6.93 -12.47 1.87
CA GLY A 45 5.80 -12.00 2.67
C GLY A 45 6.04 -10.77 3.54
N HIS A 46 7.29 -10.36 3.77
CA HIS A 46 7.60 -9.21 4.60
C HIS A 46 8.07 -7.98 3.81
N VAL A 47 8.07 -8.07 2.48
CA VAL A 47 8.41 -6.93 1.62
C VAL A 47 7.13 -6.46 0.95
N LEU A 48 6.87 -5.15 1.06
CA LEU A 48 5.70 -4.55 0.44
C LEU A 48 6.14 -3.44 -0.51
N ASN A 49 5.47 -3.36 -1.64
CA ASN A 49 5.67 -2.30 -2.60
C ASN A 49 4.67 -1.18 -2.29
N LEU A 50 5.15 0.05 -2.24
CA LEU A 50 4.33 1.22 -1.95
C LEU A 50 4.11 2.00 -3.23
N PHE A 51 2.84 2.27 -3.53
CA PHE A 51 2.45 3.11 -4.67
C PHE A 51 1.56 4.23 -4.15
N PHE A 52 1.86 5.46 -4.53
CA PHE A 52 1.02 6.59 -4.18
C PHE A 52 -0.01 6.81 -5.26
N ASN A 53 -1.20 7.26 -4.86
CA ASN A 53 -2.21 7.64 -5.84
C ASN A 53 -1.65 8.80 -6.68
N LYS A 54 -1.95 8.77 -7.97
CA LYS A 54 -1.49 9.78 -8.90
C LYS A 54 -1.90 11.20 -8.47
N SER A 55 -3.00 11.31 -7.74
CA SER A 55 -3.49 12.60 -7.22
C SER A 55 -2.89 12.99 -5.89
N CYS A 56 -2.09 12.13 -5.28
CA CYS A 56 -1.45 12.42 -3.99
C CYS A 56 -0.40 13.51 -4.18
N THR A 57 -0.42 14.52 -3.30
CA THR A 57 0.58 15.57 -3.40
C THR A 57 1.94 15.06 -2.96
N LYS A 58 2.99 15.72 -3.45
CA LYS A 58 4.35 15.35 -3.07
C LYS A 58 4.55 15.50 -1.55
N GLN A 59 3.96 16.54 -0.96
CA GLN A 59 4.07 16.77 0.47
C GLN A 59 3.45 15.61 1.26
N SER A 60 2.28 15.16 0.86
CA SER A 60 1.63 14.02 1.52
C SER A 60 2.43 12.75 1.32
N ALA A 61 2.93 12.52 0.10
CA ALA A 61 3.74 11.33 -0.19
C ALA A 61 4.99 11.30 0.68
N ASP A 62 5.70 12.42 0.78
CA ASP A 62 6.91 12.50 1.61
C ASP A 62 6.58 12.21 3.07
N HIS A 63 5.48 12.77 3.58
CA HIS A 63 5.07 12.54 4.95
C HIS A 63 4.75 11.07 5.21
N ILE A 64 4.04 10.44 4.28
CA ILE A 64 3.70 9.01 4.38
C ILE A 64 4.97 8.16 4.39
N GLU A 65 5.91 8.43 3.49
CA GLU A 65 7.16 7.69 3.45
C GLU A 65 7.93 7.84 4.77
N GLN A 66 8.00 9.05 5.30
CA GLN A 66 8.75 9.33 6.52
C GLN A 66 8.13 8.68 7.76
N SER A 67 6.83 8.41 7.74
CA SER A 67 6.15 7.79 8.88
C SER A 67 6.01 6.28 8.72
N VAL A 68 5.60 5.82 7.53
CA VAL A 68 5.25 4.42 7.31
C VAL A 68 6.48 3.53 7.20
N ILE A 69 7.49 3.96 6.45
CA ILE A 69 8.66 3.11 6.21
C ILE A 69 9.43 2.81 7.49
N PRO A 70 9.80 3.80 8.33
CA PRO A 70 10.50 3.48 9.58
C PRO A 70 9.68 2.65 10.55
N ALA A 71 8.37 2.92 10.62
CA ALA A 71 7.49 2.17 11.52
C ALA A 71 7.37 0.71 11.06
N ALA A 72 7.29 0.48 9.76
CA ALA A 72 7.24 -0.87 9.21
C ALA A 72 8.54 -1.62 9.51
N ASP A 73 9.65 -0.95 9.38
CA ASP A 73 10.96 -1.53 9.64
C ASP A 73 11.04 -2.06 11.08
N LYS A 74 10.49 -1.34 12.03
CA LYS A 74 10.45 -1.77 13.42
C LYS A 74 9.59 -3.01 13.63
N MET A 75 8.66 -3.28 12.74
CA MET A 75 7.78 -4.44 12.81
C MET A 75 8.25 -5.60 11.94
N GLY A 76 9.45 -5.48 11.38
CA GLY A 76 10.01 -6.52 10.53
C GLY A 76 9.50 -6.51 9.11
N LEU A 77 8.90 -5.39 8.69
CA LEU A 77 8.40 -5.24 7.32
C LEU A 77 9.30 -4.27 6.57
N SER A 78 9.54 -4.57 5.30
CA SER A 78 10.30 -3.69 4.42
C SER A 78 9.35 -3.07 3.39
N ILE A 79 9.29 -1.76 3.34
CA ILE A 79 8.43 -1.06 2.38
C ILE A 79 9.31 -0.33 1.38
N VAL A 80 9.07 -0.58 0.11
CA VAL A 80 9.84 0.01 -0.99
C VAL A 80 8.89 0.80 -1.88
N THR A 81 9.18 2.09 -2.06
CA THR A 81 8.37 2.93 -2.94
C THR A 81 8.69 2.57 -4.39
N LYS A 82 7.65 2.18 -5.14
CA LYS A 82 7.81 1.77 -6.53
C LYS A 82 7.32 2.81 -7.52
N GLY A 83 6.35 3.62 -7.17
CA GLY A 83 5.84 4.62 -8.09
C GLY A 83 4.43 5.09 -7.74
N LEU A 84 3.62 5.27 -8.76
CA LEU A 84 2.27 5.80 -8.62
C LEU A 84 1.26 4.77 -9.12
N TYR A 85 0.01 4.98 -8.74
CA TYR A 85 -1.09 4.19 -9.29
C TYR A 85 -2.28 5.09 -9.57
N SER A 86 -3.17 4.63 -10.42
CA SER A 86 -4.46 5.28 -10.62
C SER A 86 -5.56 4.22 -10.64
N VAL A 87 -6.74 4.60 -10.21
CA VAL A 87 -7.92 3.74 -10.24
C VAL A 87 -8.97 4.45 -11.07
N THR A 88 -9.46 3.76 -12.10
CA THR A 88 -10.54 4.28 -12.92
C THR A 88 -11.70 3.29 -12.88
N GLY A 89 -12.93 3.80 -12.82
CA GLY A 89 -14.11 2.98 -12.93
C GLY A 89 -14.67 3.08 -14.33
N ASP A 90 -15.14 1.99 -14.89
CA ASP A 90 -15.80 2.02 -16.20
C ASP A 90 -17.31 1.90 -16.04
N GLU A 91 -18.02 1.90 -17.16
CA GLU A 91 -19.49 1.87 -17.15
C GLU A 91 -20.06 0.56 -16.61
N ASP A 92 -19.26 -0.49 -16.60
CA ASP A 92 -19.65 -1.80 -16.08
C ASP A 92 -19.30 -1.96 -14.60
N GLU A 93 -18.96 -0.87 -13.92
CA GLU A 93 -18.57 -0.85 -12.52
C GLU A 93 -17.31 -1.66 -12.22
N GLN A 94 -16.52 -1.93 -13.25
CA GLN A 94 -15.23 -2.58 -13.07
C GLN A 94 -14.18 -1.55 -12.76
N LEU A 95 -13.36 -1.83 -11.76
CA LEU A 95 -12.25 -0.97 -11.41
C LEU A 95 -11.02 -1.39 -12.18
N ARG A 96 -10.35 -0.41 -12.77
CA ARG A 96 -9.09 -0.63 -13.46
C ARG A 96 -7.98 0.07 -12.68
N ILE A 97 -6.97 -0.69 -12.32
CA ILE A 97 -5.82 -0.16 -11.59
C ILE A 97 -4.63 -0.15 -12.52
N GLU A 98 -4.01 1.02 -12.66
CA GLU A 98 -2.81 1.17 -13.48
C GLU A 98 -1.65 1.58 -12.57
N PHE A 99 -0.50 0.99 -12.80
CA PHE A 99 0.71 1.28 -12.03
C PHE A 99 1.72 2.00 -12.91
N PHE A 100 2.35 3.02 -12.34
CA PHE A 100 3.37 3.80 -13.02
C PHE A 100 4.65 3.75 -12.20
N ASN A 101 5.69 3.17 -12.73
CA ASN A 101 6.99 3.12 -12.07
C ASN A 101 7.75 4.41 -12.33
N ASN A 102 8.45 4.89 -11.30
CA ASN A 102 9.32 6.05 -11.48
C ASN A 102 10.59 5.68 -12.24
#